data_4aa5b502d7bea545fcc5dd2a19aa36f7
#
_entry.id   4aa5b502d7bea545fcc5dd2a19aa36f7
#
_cell.length_a   1.000
_cell.length_b   1.000
_cell.length_c   1.000
_cell.angle_alpha   90.00
_cell.angle_beta   90.00
_cell.angle_gamma   90.00
#
_symmetry.space_group_name_H-M   'P 1'
#
loop_
_entity.id
_entity.type
_entity.pdbx_description
1 polymer ?
#
loop_
_entity_poly.entity_id
_entity_poly.type
_entity_poly.pdbx_seq_one_letter_code
_entity_poly.pdbx_strand_id
1 'polypeptide(L)'
;MSKKILAMFMATAMAATTFFGCGSTEEASKKDEGSSTTSTDEDASTKTDDEKVTLEVAVSGSAQEIAIHQQKFDLYMKEHPNVTIKPVDIGSERFQKLMTLIGADNAPDIIYLNEWTYVMANKGVLLGLNDLIEQEQFDTSVYPESLLTPLRYEGELYALPQEVSPFVIYYNKEMFEAANVPLPTDDWTIDEFYAAAEALTDPAEKVYGYRHPGAWADQVLGWLSRAGV
;
A
#
# COMPACT_ATOMS: atom_id res chain seq x y z
N MET A 1 49.45 -2.69 4.49
CA MET A 1 49.87 -1.32 4.82
C MET A 1 48.59 -0.59 5.27
N SER A 2 48.22 -0.60 6.44
CA SER A 2 48.44 0.17 7.66
C SER A 2 48.37 1.70 7.47
N LYS A 3 47.35 2.31 8.09
CA LYS A 3 47.32 3.63 8.75
C LYS A 3 45.90 3.78 9.34
N LYS A 4 45.65 3.47 10.60
CA LYS A 4 45.80 4.25 11.84
C LYS A 4 44.94 5.54 11.82
N ILE A 5 43.80 5.50 12.52
CA ILE A 5 43.49 6.06 13.85
C ILE A 5 43.82 7.56 13.96
N LEU A 6 42.79 8.37 14.18
CA LEU A 6 42.85 9.44 15.18
C LEU A 6 41.45 9.70 15.76
N ALA A 7 41.27 9.25 16.99
CA ALA A 7 40.19 9.69 17.87
C ALA A 7 40.63 11.04 18.48
N MET A 8 39.69 11.98 18.60
CA MET A 8 39.88 13.14 19.43
C MET A 8 38.63 13.41 20.26
N PHE A 9 38.77 13.08 21.54
CA PHE A 9 37.91 13.50 22.64
C PHE A 9 38.01 15.03 22.81
N MET A 10 36.87 15.69 22.99
CA MET A 10 36.83 16.93 23.75
C MET A 10 35.54 16.96 24.59
N ALA A 11 35.77 16.75 25.87
CA ALA A 11 34.84 17.03 26.95
C ALA A 11 35.09 18.47 27.44
N THR A 12 34.06 19.23 27.70
CA THR A 12 34.04 20.41 28.59
C THR A 12 32.60 20.63 29.00
N ALA A 13 32.14 20.25 30.16
CA ALA A 13 32.11 20.88 31.47
C ALA A 13 31.19 22.12 31.60
N MET A 14 30.09 21.88 32.29
CA MET A 14 29.35 22.64 33.31
C MET A 14 29.36 24.17 33.29
N ALA A 15 28.14 24.75 33.37
CA ALA A 15 27.88 25.77 34.41
C ALA A 15 26.35 25.83 34.71
N ALA A 16 26.04 25.50 35.94
CA ALA A 16 24.75 25.73 36.58
C ALA A 16 24.67 27.20 37.01
N THR A 17 23.52 27.81 36.80
CA THR A 17 23.12 29.01 37.56
C THR A 17 21.68 28.88 37.97
N THR A 18 21.50 28.69 39.25
CA THR A 18 20.30 28.83 40.02
C THR A 18 20.01 30.33 40.22
N PHE A 19 18.75 30.75 40.00
CA PHE A 19 18.25 31.94 40.65
C PHE A 19 16.84 31.67 41.19
N PHE A 20 16.78 31.80 42.52
CA PHE A 20 15.58 31.89 43.36
C PHE A 20 14.85 33.20 43.10
N GLY A 21 13.55 33.18 43.18
CA GLY A 21 12.73 34.36 43.26
C GLY A 21 11.32 33.99 43.75
N CYS A 22 11.13 34.13 45.03
CA CYS A 22 9.91 33.89 45.79
C CYS A 22 9.02 35.16 45.72
N GLY A 23 7.71 34.99 45.75
CA GLY A 23 6.75 36.10 45.86
C GLY A 23 5.31 35.60 45.91
N SER A 24 4.83 35.37 47.11
CA SER A 24 3.47 35.09 47.60
C SER A 24 2.52 36.27 47.41
N THR A 25 1.21 36.03 47.27
CA THR A 25 0.09 36.12 48.26
C THR A 25 -1.22 36.04 47.52
N GLU A 26 -2.13 35.13 47.94
CA GLU A 26 -3.42 35.28 48.62
C GLU A 26 -4.44 36.22 47.92
N GLU A 27 -5.71 35.95 47.83
CA GLU A 27 -6.77 35.22 48.56
C GLU A 27 -8.01 35.06 47.64
N ALA A 28 -8.65 33.99 47.69
CA ALA A 28 -9.92 33.62 48.31
C ALA A 28 -11.23 34.13 47.66
N SER A 29 -12.08 33.18 47.44
CA SER A 29 -13.46 33.06 47.93
C SER A 29 -14.62 33.01 46.96
N LYS A 30 -15.31 31.88 47.11
CA LYS A 30 -16.76 31.57 47.13
C LYS A 30 -17.52 31.38 45.81
N LYS A 31 -17.91 30.10 45.68
CA LYS A 31 -19.28 29.53 45.69
C LYS A 31 -20.36 30.28 44.95
N ASP A 32 -20.98 29.64 43.97
CA ASP A 32 -22.40 29.32 44.12
C ASP A 32 -22.80 28.14 43.22
N GLU A 33 -23.70 27.33 43.73
CA GLU A 33 -24.31 26.13 43.15
C GLU A 33 -25.40 26.56 42.16
N GLY A 34 -25.57 25.77 41.12
CA GLY A 34 -26.70 25.87 40.22
C GLY A 34 -26.85 24.61 39.38
N SER A 35 -27.60 23.67 39.91
CA SER A 35 -28.14 22.50 39.23
C SER A 35 -28.93 22.90 37.99
N SER A 36 -28.80 22.19 36.88
CA SER A 36 -29.95 21.56 36.21
C SER A 36 -29.61 20.97 34.85
N THR A 37 -29.99 19.72 34.75
CA THR A 37 -30.60 18.99 33.62
C THR A 37 -29.82 18.72 32.34
N THR A 38 -29.45 17.48 32.25
CA THR A 38 -29.51 16.55 31.13
C THR A 38 -30.33 17.06 29.93
N SER A 39 -29.66 17.19 28.81
CA SER A 39 -30.25 16.83 27.53
C SER A 39 -29.16 16.16 26.71
N THR A 40 -29.31 14.87 26.60
CA THR A 40 -28.66 14.00 25.63
C THR A 40 -29.25 14.39 24.27
N ASP A 41 -28.57 15.20 23.53
CA ASP A 41 -28.75 15.29 22.09
C ASP A 41 -27.64 14.45 21.48
N GLU A 42 -28.01 13.22 21.11
CA GLU A 42 -27.32 12.47 20.09
C GLU A 42 -27.50 13.25 18.78
N ASP A 43 -26.56 14.14 18.51
CA ASP A 43 -26.42 14.75 17.21
C ASP A 43 -25.76 13.71 16.30
N ALA A 44 -26.61 12.91 15.66
CA ALA A 44 -26.25 12.16 14.48
C ALA A 44 -25.86 13.21 13.43
N SER A 45 -24.57 13.55 13.39
CA SER A 45 -23.97 14.40 12.39
C SER A 45 -24.19 13.77 11.02
N THR A 46 -25.29 14.14 10.38
CA THR A 46 -25.43 14.06 8.94
C THR A 46 -24.30 14.93 8.37
N LYS A 47 -23.21 14.28 7.93
CA LYS A 47 -22.16 14.94 7.16
C LYS A 47 -22.84 15.63 5.97
N THR A 48 -22.87 16.94 5.99
CA THR A 48 -23.33 17.72 4.85
C THR A 48 -22.27 17.59 3.76
N ASP A 49 -22.71 17.31 2.55
CA ASP A 49 -21.90 17.17 1.31
C ASP A 49 -21.10 18.46 0.95
N ASP A 50 -21.14 19.46 1.79
CA ASP A 50 -20.56 20.81 1.58
C ASP A 50 -19.15 21.00 2.19
N GLU A 51 -18.66 20.05 3.01
CA GLU A 51 -17.33 20.18 3.60
C GLU A 51 -16.24 19.90 2.56
N LYS A 52 -15.34 20.88 2.36
CA LYS A 52 -14.20 20.72 1.45
C LYS A 52 -13.14 19.83 2.06
N VAL A 53 -12.86 18.72 1.42
CA VAL A 53 -11.88 17.74 1.83
C VAL A 53 -10.71 17.72 0.84
N THR A 54 -9.48 17.67 1.35
CA THR A 54 -8.30 17.39 0.53
C THR A 54 -7.71 16.05 0.97
N LEU A 55 -7.51 15.15 0.01
CA LEU A 55 -6.91 13.85 0.23
C LEU A 55 -5.54 13.77 -0.48
N GLU A 56 -4.53 13.38 0.24
CA GLU A 56 -3.22 13.05 -0.31
C GLU A 56 -3.15 11.55 -0.61
N VAL A 57 -2.89 11.22 -1.88
CA VAL A 57 -2.85 9.82 -2.35
C VAL A 57 -1.45 9.48 -2.82
N ALA A 58 -0.82 8.50 -2.19
CA ALA A 58 0.49 8.03 -2.62
C ALA A 58 0.40 7.34 -3.98
N VAL A 59 1.20 7.77 -4.92
CA VAL A 59 1.34 7.18 -6.26
C VAL A 59 2.79 6.84 -6.55
N SER A 60 3.01 5.85 -7.40
CA SER A 60 4.34 5.50 -7.87
C SER A 60 4.23 4.81 -9.23
N GLY A 61 5.32 4.82 -9.98
CA GLY A 61 5.36 4.19 -11.29
C GLY A 61 6.03 5.09 -12.34
N SER A 62 5.88 4.71 -13.60
CA SER A 62 6.28 5.53 -14.74
C SER A 62 5.40 6.79 -14.85
N ALA A 63 5.86 7.78 -15.58
CA ALA A 63 5.07 8.97 -15.85
C ALA A 63 3.70 8.67 -16.49
N GLN A 64 3.62 7.59 -17.29
CA GLN A 64 2.38 7.14 -17.91
C GLN A 64 1.40 6.55 -16.88
N GLU A 65 1.88 5.73 -15.95
CA GLU A 65 1.06 5.17 -14.88
C GLU A 65 0.55 6.26 -13.93
N ILE A 66 1.40 7.21 -13.55
CA ILE A 66 0.99 8.38 -12.74
C ILE A 66 -0.06 9.21 -13.49
N ALA A 67 0.06 9.39 -14.80
CA ALA A 67 -0.94 10.10 -15.59
C ALA A 67 -2.30 9.36 -15.63
N ILE A 68 -2.31 8.02 -15.63
CA ILE A 68 -3.53 7.22 -15.54
C ILE A 68 -4.18 7.40 -14.15
N HIS A 69 -3.40 7.40 -13.08
CA HIS A 69 -3.91 7.71 -11.75
C HIS A 69 -4.55 9.11 -11.70
N GLN A 70 -3.88 10.12 -12.28
CA GLN A 70 -4.42 11.47 -12.34
C GLN A 70 -5.78 11.52 -13.06
N GLN A 71 -5.94 10.81 -14.18
CA GLN A 71 -7.23 10.75 -14.89
C GLN A 71 -8.34 10.15 -14.01
N LYS A 72 -8.04 9.10 -13.23
CA LYS A 72 -9.00 8.52 -12.27
C LYS A 72 -9.40 9.54 -11.20
N PHE A 73 -8.42 10.28 -10.66
CA PHE A 73 -8.66 11.32 -9.66
C PHE A 73 -9.49 12.47 -10.21
N ASP A 74 -9.21 12.91 -11.44
CA ASP A 74 -9.97 13.97 -12.12
C ASP A 74 -11.43 13.57 -12.34
N LEU A 75 -11.69 12.31 -12.69
CA LEU A 75 -13.05 11.78 -12.82
C LEU A 75 -13.78 11.79 -11.48
N TYR A 76 -13.13 11.33 -10.40
CA TYR A 76 -13.72 11.34 -9.06
C TYR A 76 -14.02 12.75 -8.58
N MET A 77 -13.06 13.68 -8.70
CA MET A 77 -13.25 15.10 -8.32
C MET A 77 -14.35 15.80 -9.13
N LYS A 78 -14.59 15.37 -10.37
CA LYS A 78 -15.69 15.89 -11.19
C LYS A 78 -17.06 15.49 -10.64
N GLU A 79 -17.17 14.28 -10.10
CA GLU A 79 -18.40 13.77 -9.47
C GLU A 79 -18.55 14.25 -8.02
N HIS A 80 -17.43 14.55 -7.35
CA HIS A 80 -17.34 14.99 -5.95
C HIS A 80 -16.61 16.34 -5.84
N PRO A 81 -17.26 17.47 -6.19
CA PRO A 81 -16.60 18.79 -6.31
C PRO A 81 -16.11 19.36 -4.97
N ASN A 82 -16.56 18.81 -3.86
CA ASN A 82 -16.07 19.12 -2.51
C ASN A 82 -14.75 18.41 -2.16
N VAL A 83 -14.34 17.39 -2.95
CA VAL A 83 -13.11 16.63 -2.72
C VAL A 83 -12.01 17.11 -3.66
N THR A 84 -10.82 17.34 -3.11
CA THR A 84 -9.59 17.59 -3.86
C THR A 84 -8.62 16.46 -3.62
N ILE A 85 -8.15 15.79 -4.67
CA ILE A 85 -7.14 14.73 -4.56
C ILE A 85 -5.79 15.28 -5.02
N LYS A 86 -4.77 15.11 -4.16
CA LYS A 86 -3.39 15.47 -4.44
C LYS A 86 -2.52 14.22 -4.53
N PRO A 87 -1.96 13.88 -5.68
CA PRO A 87 -1.01 12.79 -5.80
C PRO A 87 0.30 13.15 -5.10
N VAL A 88 0.82 12.22 -4.32
CA VAL A 88 2.14 12.28 -3.68
C VAL A 88 3.02 11.21 -4.31
N ASP A 89 3.96 11.61 -5.14
CA ASP A 89 4.90 10.66 -5.76
C ASP A 89 5.90 10.14 -4.72
N ILE A 90 5.84 8.83 -4.48
CA ILE A 90 6.72 8.14 -3.53
C ILE A 90 7.91 7.43 -4.22
N GLY A 91 8.04 7.56 -5.53
CA GLY A 91 9.18 7.05 -6.31
C GLY A 91 9.28 5.54 -6.35
N SER A 92 10.47 5.03 -6.68
CA SER A 92 10.75 3.58 -6.79
C SER A 92 10.97 2.91 -5.43
N GLU A 93 11.56 3.62 -4.45
CA GLU A 93 11.83 3.12 -3.09
C GLU A 93 10.60 3.28 -2.19
N ARG A 94 9.45 2.81 -2.69
CA ARG A 94 8.10 3.05 -2.13
C ARG A 94 8.01 2.79 -0.63
N PHE A 95 8.45 1.61 -0.18
CA PHE A 95 8.35 1.20 1.22
C PHE A 95 9.14 2.13 2.15
N GLN A 96 10.42 2.42 1.82
CA GLN A 96 11.28 3.29 2.61
C GLN A 96 10.73 4.72 2.66
N LYS A 97 10.24 5.21 1.53
CA LYS A 97 9.64 6.55 1.44
C LYS A 97 8.39 6.65 2.31
N LEU A 98 7.48 5.67 2.22
CA LEU A 98 6.28 5.61 3.04
C LEU A 98 6.62 5.55 4.53
N MET A 99 7.53 4.66 4.93
CA MET A 99 7.95 4.57 6.34
C MET A 99 8.59 5.85 6.86
N THR A 100 9.27 6.61 5.99
CA THR A 100 9.84 7.91 6.34
C THR A 100 8.74 8.95 6.54
N LEU A 101 7.75 9.00 5.63
CA LEU A 101 6.63 9.93 5.74
C LEU A 101 5.78 9.65 6.99
N ILE A 102 5.48 8.37 7.26
CA ILE A 102 4.76 7.93 8.46
C ILE A 102 5.53 8.33 9.72
N GLY A 103 6.85 8.08 9.77
CA GLY A 103 7.69 8.44 10.92
C GLY A 103 7.86 9.94 11.15
N ALA A 104 7.59 10.75 10.11
CA ALA A 104 7.59 12.22 10.18
C ALA A 104 6.21 12.82 10.44
N ASP A 105 5.20 12.01 10.74
CA ASP A 105 3.80 12.41 10.92
C ASP A 105 3.24 13.17 9.70
N ASN A 106 3.65 12.74 8.51
CA ASN A 106 3.29 13.31 7.21
C ASN A 106 2.90 12.21 6.22
N ALA A 107 2.15 11.22 6.70
CA ALA A 107 1.66 10.13 5.89
C ALA A 107 0.58 10.60 4.91
N PRO A 108 0.56 10.12 3.66
CA PRO A 108 -0.59 10.30 2.79
C PRO A 108 -1.85 9.64 3.37
N ASP A 109 -3.03 10.20 3.09
CA ASP A 109 -4.32 9.66 3.55
C ASP A 109 -4.62 8.31 2.93
N ILE A 110 -4.26 8.12 1.66
CA ILE A 110 -4.48 6.86 0.92
C ILE A 110 -3.16 6.38 0.34
N ILE A 111 -2.89 5.10 0.54
CA ILE A 111 -1.66 4.46 0.10
C ILE A 111 -2.00 3.32 -0.85
N TYR A 112 -1.38 3.30 -2.03
CA TYR A 112 -1.40 2.15 -2.92
C TYR A 112 -0.40 1.10 -2.41
N LEU A 113 -0.92 0.00 -1.86
CA LEU A 113 -0.16 -1.10 -1.30
C LEU A 113 -0.21 -2.33 -2.22
N ASN A 114 0.88 -3.06 -2.25
CA ASN A 114 0.95 -4.40 -2.85
C ASN A 114 1.06 -5.43 -1.71
N GLU A 115 2.18 -6.16 -1.67
CA GLU A 115 2.50 -7.20 -0.69
C GLU A 115 2.76 -6.69 0.73
N TRP A 116 2.80 -5.39 0.97
CA TRP A 116 3.17 -4.81 2.28
C TRP A 116 2.00 -4.60 3.23
N THR A 117 0.77 -4.88 2.80
CA THR A 117 -0.43 -4.67 3.64
C THR A 117 -0.28 -5.37 4.99
N TYR A 118 0.11 -6.64 5.00
CA TYR A 118 0.33 -7.39 6.25
C TYR A 118 1.40 -6.75 7.15
N VAL A 119 2.56 -6.37 6.58
CA VAL A 119 3.67 -5.78 7.34
C VAL A 119 3.27 -4.44 7.95
N MET A 120 2.53 -3.62 7.21
CA MET A 120 2.10 -2.30 7.66
C MET A 120 0.95 -2.39 8.67
N ALA A 121 0.00 -3.31 8.48
CA ALA A 121 -1.05 -3.60 9.45
C ALA A 121 -0.45 -4.07 10.79
N ASN A 122 0.48 -5.03 10.76
CA ASN A 122 1.18 -5.50 11.96
C ASN A 122 1.98 -4.40 12.69
N LYS A 123 2.39 -3.35 11.99
CA LYS A 123 3.04 -2.16 12.59
C LYS A 123 2.04 -1.15 13.15
N GLY A 124 0.74 -1.35 12.96
CA GLY A 124 -0.31 -0.44 13.40
C GLY A 124 -0.30 0.91 12.68
N VAL A 125 0.20 0.96 11.43
CA VAL A 125 0.27 2.20 10.64
C VAL A 125 -0.83 2.31 9.58
N LEU A 126 -1.71 1.32 9.50
CA LEU A 126 -2.90 1.33 8.65
C LEU A 126 -4.16 1.42 9.52
N LEU A 127 -5.17 2.09 8.99
CA LEU A 127 -6.51 2.10 9.58
C LEU A 127 -7.23 0.79 9.25
N GLY A 128 -7.85 0.15 10.25
CA GLY A 128 -8.77 -0.96 10.04
C GLY A 128 -10.06 -0.48 9.36
N LEU A 129 -10.58 -1.27 8.45
CA LEU A 129 -11.71 -0.87 7.61
C LEU A 129 -13.04 -1.51 8.03
N ASN A 130 -13.06 -2.51 8.93
CA ASN A 130 -14.29 -3.24 9.26
C ASN A 130 -15.39 -2.32 9.79
N ASP A 131 -15.06 -1.42 10.72
CA ASP A 131 -16.03 -0.47 11.28
C ASP A 131 -16.58 0.49 10.23
N LEU A 132 -15.73 0.97 9.34
CA LEU A 132 -16.13 1.86 8.23
C LEU A 132 -17.00 1.12 7.21
N ILE A 133 -16.67 -0.13 6.88
CA ILE A 133 -17.45 -0.98 5.99
C ILE A 133 -18.84 -1.21 6.55
N GLU A 134 -18.96 -1.46 7.86
CA GLU A 134 -20.24 -1.64 8.53
C GLU A 134 -21.04 -0.33 8.59
N GLN A 135 -20.40 0.77 8.98
CA GLN A 135 -21.04 2.08 9.10
C GLN A 135 -21.58 2.57 7.75
N GLU A 136 -20.79 2.45 6.68
CA GLU A 136 -21.15 2.91 5.34
C GLU A 136 -21.95 1.84 4.55
N GLN A 137 -22.19 0.68 5.13
CA GLN A 137 -22.86 -0.47 4.49
C GLN A 137 -22.21 -0.84 3.15
N PHE A 138 -20.87 -0.74 3.09
CA PHE A 138 -20.11 -1.00 1.88
C PHE A 138 -20.15 -2.48 1.52
N ASP A 139 -20.64 -2.80 0.32
CA ASP A 139 -20.75 -4.17 -0.16
C ASP A 139 -19.40 -4.73 -0.61
N THR A 140 -18.76 -5.51 0.26
CA THR A 140 -17.50 -6.19 -0.05
C THR A 140 -17.69 -7.46 -0.89
N SER A 141 -18.93 -7.94 -1.12
CA SER A 141 -19.19 -9.14 -1.91
C SER A 141 -18.88 -8.98 -3.39
N VAL A 142 -18.68 -7.75 -3.86
CA VAL A 142 -18.17 -7.44 -5.20
C VAL A 142 -16.75 -7.95 -5.44
N TYR A 143 -16.00 -8.25 -4.36
CA TYR A 143 -14.66 -8.81 -4.43
C TYR A 143 -14.67 -10.30 -4.11
N PRO A 144 -14.04 -11.16 -4.90
CA PRO A 144 -13.77 -12.54 -4.51
C PRO A 144 -13.00 -12.61 -3.19
N GLU A 145 -13.40 -13.53 -2.30
CA GLU A 145 -12.76 -13.68 -0.97
C GLU A 145 -11.24 -13.96 -1.08
N SER A 146 -10.82 -14.63 -2.16
CA SER A 146 -9.40 -14.87 -2.45
C SER A 146 -8.57 -13.57 -2.61
N LEU A 147 -9.21 -12.46 -2.94
CA LEU A 147 -8.56 -11.14 -3.04
C LEU A 147 -8.58 -10.38 -1.70
N LEU A 148 -9.58 -10.63 -0.86
CA LEU A 148 -9.71 -9.98 0.45
C LEU A 148 -8.83 -10.65 1.52
N THR A 149 -8.71 -11.98 1.47
CA THR A 149 -7.97 -12.77 2.45
C THR A 149 -6.52 -12.25 2.68
N PRO A 150 -5.69 -11.98 1.66
CA PRO A 150 -4.33 -11.48 1.86
C PRO A 150 -4.27 -10.03 2.39
N LEU A 151 -5.40 -9.31 2.38
CA LEU A 151 -5.50 -7.93 2.86
C LEU A 151 -6.00 -7.85 4.32
N ARG A 152 -6.25 -9.01 4.94
CA ARG A 152 -6.63 -9.12 6.36
C ARG A 152 -5.42 -9.39 7.23
N TYR A 153 -5.46 -8.80 8.42
CA TYR A 153 -4.55 -9.11 9.53
C TYR A 153 -5.37 -9.25 10.82
N GLU A 154 -5.25 -10.38 11.52
CA GLU A 154 -6.00 -10.70 12.75
C GLU A 154 -7.53 -10.52 12.62
N GLY A 155 -8.08 -10.81 11.43
CA GLY A 155 -9.52 -10.71 11.13
C GLY A 155 -9.98 -9.33 10.66
N GLU A 156 -9.16 -8.31 10.81
CA GLU A 156 -9.42 -6.94 10.35
C GLU A 156 -8.97 -6.76 8.90
N LEU A 157 -9.78 -6.08 8.07
CA LEU A 157 -9.44 -5.71 6.70
C LEU A 157 -8.72 -4.36 6.70
N TYR A 158 -7.57 -4.25 6.02
CA TYR A 158 -6.76 -3.04 6.00
C TYR A 158 -6.60 -2.42 4.61
N ALA A 159 -7.09 -3.07 3.58
CA ALA A 159 -7.09 -2.54 2.22
C ALA A 159 -8.24 -3.13 1.41
N LEU A 160 -8.61 -2.46 0.33
CA LEU A 160 -9.53 -2.96 -0.69
C LEU A 160 -8.76 -3.22 -1.99
N PRO A 161 -9.12 -4.28 -2.75
CA PRO A 161 -8.50 -4.55 -4.04
C PRO A 161 -8.80 -3.42 -5.03
N GLN A 162 -7.76 -2.88 -5.66
CA GLN A 162 -7.91 -1.88 -6.72
C GLN A 162 -7.90 -2.52 -8.11
N GLU A 163 -7.04 -3.53 -8.30
CA GLU A 163 -6.85 -4.22 -9.57
C GLU A 163 -6.38 -5.65 -9.36
N VAL A 164 -6.54 -6.47 -10.37
CA VAL A 164 -6.07 -7.85 -10.40
C VAL A 164 -5.26 -8.07 -11.66
N SER A 165 -4.05 -8.60 -11.49
CA SER A 165 -3.17 -8.97 -12.59
C SER A 165 -2.90 -10.48 -12.53
N PRO A 166 -3.65 -11.30 -13.28
CA PRO A 166 -3.39 -12.72 -13.31
C PRO A 166 -2.09 -13.04 -14.06
N PHE A 167 -1.33 -14.02 -13.58
CA PHE A 167 -0.21 -14.55 -14.32
C PHE A 167 -0.73 -15.43 -15.47
N VAL A 168 -0.39 -15.03 -16.69
CA VAL A 168 -0.75 -15.76 -17.91
C VAL A 168 0.48 -15.98 -18.78
N ILE A 169 0.44 -17.02 -19.60
CA ILE A 169 1.46 -17.32 -20.60
C ILE A 169 0.97 -16.83 -21.95
N TYR A 170 1.67 -15.84 -22.50
CA TYR A 170 1.49 -15.47 -23.90
C TYR A 170 2.33 -16.36 -24.78
N TYR A 171 1.78 -16.83 -25.89
CA TYR A 171 2.49 -17.66 -26.84
C TYR A 171 2.38 -17.14 -28.25
N ASN A 172 3.42 -17.38 -29.06
CA ASN A 172 3.44 -17.03 -30.48
C ASN A 172 2.93 -18.21 -31.31
N LYS A 173 1.72 -18.06 -31.88
CA LYS A 173 1.09 -19.12 -32.68
C LYS A 173 1.92 -19.54 -33.88
N GLU A 174 2.57 -18.59 -34.56
CA GLU A 174 3.38 -18.87 -35.74
C GLU A 174 4.59 -19.76 -35.40
N MET A 175 5.18 -19.61 -34.23
CA MET A 175 6.28 -20.48 -33.78
C MET A 175 5.79 -21.92 -33.57
N PHE A 176 4.63 -22.11 -32.96
CA PHE A 176 4.02 -23.43 -32.79
C PHE A 176 3.72 -24.09 -34.13
N GLU A 177 3.11 -23.37 -35.04
CA GLU A 177 2.78 -23.83 -36.38
C GLU A 177 4.05 -24.22 -37.18
N ALA A 178 5.07 -23.36 -37.17
CA ALA A 178 6.33 -23.60 -37.90
C ALA A 178 7.07 -24.83 -37.37
N ALA A 179 7.00 -25.11 -36.08
CA ALA A 179 7.63 -26.26 -35.42
C ALA A 179 6.73 -27.50 -35.43
N ASN A 180 5.50 -27.44 -35.97
CA ASN A 180 4.49 -28.51 -35.90
C ASN A 180 4.18 -28.94 -34.44
N VAL A 181 4.22 -28.03 -33.49
CA VAL A 181 3.87 -28.25 -32.08
C VAL A 181 2.38 -27.91 -31.91
N PRO A 182 1.58 -28.78 -31.26
CA PRO A 182 0.18 -28.45 -30.97
C PRO A 182 0.04 -27.17 -30.13
N LEU A 183 -0.96 -26.34 -30.43
CA LEU A 183 -1.26 -25.16 -29.61
C LEU A 183 -1.70 -25.57 -28.21
N PRO A 184 -1.41 -24.74 -27.17
CA PRO A 184 -1.89 -24.97 -25.80
C PRO A 184 -3.41 -25.10 -25.74
N THR A 185 -3.90 -26.01 -24.91
CA THR A 185 -5.33 -26.20 -24.59
C THR A 185 -5.62 -25.71 -23.16
N ASP A 186 -6.90 -25.66 -22.77
CA ASP A 186 -7.31 -25.17 -21.43
C ASP A 186 -6.81 -26.11 -20.30
N ASP A 187 -6.54 -27.37 -20.60
CA ASP A 187 -6.05 -28.41 -19.71
C ASP A 187 -4.53 -28.70 -19.86
N TRP A 188 -3.80 -27.78 -20.50
CA TRP A 188 -2.37 -27.91 -20.77
C TRP A 188 -1.57 -28.13 -19.48
N THR A 189 -0.87 -29.27 -19.44
CA THR A 189 -0.07 -29.67 -18.28
C THR A 189 1.31 -29.01 -18.26
N ILE A 190 1.97 -29.04 -17.09
CA ILE A 190 3.33 -28.53 -16.96
C ILE A 190 4.33 -29.33 -17.81
N ASP A 191 4.13 -30.65 -17.96
CA ASP A 191 4.99 -31.50 -18.79
C ASP A 191 4.85 -31.16 -20.28
N GLU A 192 3.62 -30.92 -20.75
CA GLU A 192 3.37 -30.45 -22.11
C GLU A 192 3.96 -29.07 -22.37
N PHE A 193 3.91 -28.16 -21.36
CA PHE A 193 4.58 -26.90 -21.45
C PHE A 193 6.10 -27.05 -21.63
N TYR A 194 6.75 -27.89 -20.83
CA TYR A 194 8.20 -28.15 -20.99
C TYR A 194 8.53 -28.78 -22.32
N ALA A 195 7.76 -29.75 -22.77
CA ALA A 195 7.95 -30.41 -24.08
C ALA A 195 7.81 -29.39 -25.22
N ALA A 196 6.81 -28.54 -25.18
CA ALA A 196 6.63 -27.49 -26.16
C ALA A 196 7.79 -26.46 -26.12
N ALA A 197 8.21 -26.02 -24.94
CA ALA A 197 9.31 -25.08 -24.78
C ALA A 197 10.63 -25.64 -25.34
N GLU A 198 10.90 -26.94 -25.16
CA GLU A 198 12.04 -27.62 -25.73
C GLU A 198 11.93 -27.69 -27.27
N ALA A 199 10.78 -28.14 -27.80
CA ALA A 199 10.55 -28.29 -29.23
C ALA A 199 10.59 -26.94 -30.00
N LEU A 200 10.25 -25.86 -29.36
CA LEU A 200 10.28 -24.48 -29.90
C LEU A 200 11.66 -23.82 -29.78
N THR A 201 12.65 -24.47 -29.13
CA THR A 201 13.96 -23.87 -28.90
C THR A 201 14.92 -24.28 -30.01
N ASP A 202 15.50 -23.28 -30.69
CA ASP A 202 16.62 -23.43 -31.62
C ASP A 202 17.81 -22.56 -31.15
N PRO A 203 18.79 -23.16 -30.46
CA PRO A 203 19.95 -22.43 -29.96
C PRO A 203 20.84 -21.86 -31.06
N ALA A 204 20.85 -22.49 -32.30
CA ALA A 204 21.66 -22.03 -33.41
C ALA A 204 21.15 -20.68 -33.95
N GLU A 205 19.81 -20.52 -34.01
CA GLU A 205 19.15 -19.29 -34.42
C GLU A 205 18.87 -18.36 -33.23
N LYS A 206 19.31 -18.72 -32.00
CA LYS A 206 19.05 -18.00 -30.76
C LYS A 206 17.55 -17.77 -30.48
N VAL A 207 16.72 -18.71 -30.90
CA VAL A 207 15.30 -18.75 -30.62
C VAL A 207 15.08 -19.61 -29.38
N TYR A 208 14.28 -19.14 -28.46
CA TYR A 208 13.98 -19.85 -27.22
C TYR A 208 12.47 -20.03 -27.08
N GLY A 209 12.04 -21.28 -26.82
CA GLY A 209 10.64 -21.64 -26.66
C GLY A 209 9.99 -21.03 -25.41
N TYR A 210 10.80 -20.70 -24.40
CA TYR A 210 10.33 -20.01 -23.22
C TYR A 210 11.40 -19.07 -22.67
N ARG A 211 10.95 -17.89 -22.23
CA ARG A 211 11.77 -16.95 -21.47
C ARG A 211 11.14 -16.75 -20.10
N HIS A 212 11.83 -17.17 -19.06
CA HIS A 212 11.41 -16.84 -17.69
C HIS A 212 11.53 -15.32 -17.46
N PRO A 213 10.49 -14.65 -16.95
CA PRO A 213 10.45 -13.19 -16.85
C PRO A 213 11.41 -12.59 -15.80
N GLY A 214 12.10 -13.41 -15.03
CA GLY A 214 13.09 -12.98 -14.03
C GLY A 214 12.91 -13.64 -12.68
N ALA A 215 13.56 -13.09 -11.66
CA ALA A 215 13.58 -13.65 -10.29
C ALA A 215 12.60 -12.90 -9.36
N TRP A 216 11.45 -12.48 -9.85
CA TRP A 216 10.41 -11.90 -9.00
C TRP A 216 9.80 -12.99 -8.14
N ALA A 217 9.72 -12.77 -6.84
CA ALA A 217 9.30 -13.78 -5.87
C ALA A 217 7.90 -14.36 -6.16
N ASP A 218 6.96 -13.52 -6.54
CA ASP A 218 5.59 -13.89 -6.91
C ASP A 218 5.53 -14.83 -8.13
N GLN A 219 6.39 -14.62 -9.12
CA GLN A 219 6.48 -15.49 -10.29
C GLN A 219 7.08 -16.84 -9.94
N VAL A 220 8.14 -16.87 -9.10
CA VAL A 220 8.73 -18.12 -8.61
C VAL A 220 7.71 -18.88 -7.77
N LEU A 221 6.99 -18.21 -6.86
CA LEU A 221 5.93 -18.83 -6.05
C LEU A 221 4.80 -19.40 -6.91
N GLY A 222 4.42 -18.72 -8.00
CA GLY A 222 3.43 -19.21 -8.96
C GLY A 222 3.86 -20.53 -9.63
N TRP A 223 5.14 -20.69 -9.97
CA TRP A 223 5.67 -21.94 -10.49
C TRP A 223 5.77 -23.04 -9.44
N LEU A 224 6.23 -22.74 -8.24
CA LEU A 224 6.30 -23.68 -7.12
C LEU A 224 4.92 -24.22 -6.76
N SER A 225 3.92 -23.35 -6.66
CA SER A 225 2.54 -23.74 -6.39
C SER A 225 1.98 -24.71 -7.44
N ARG A 226 2.32 -24.51 -8.75
CA ARG A 226 1.93 -25.45 -9.82
C ARG A 226 2.69 -26.77 -9.76
N ALA A 227 3.89 -26.76 -9.21
CA ALA A 227 4.68 -27.97 -8.96
C ALA A 227 4.24 -28.74 -7.71
N GLY A 228 3.25 -28.24 -6.96
CA GLY A 228 2.74 -28.89 -5.76
C GLY A 228 3.62 -28.69 -4.53
N VAL A 229 4.44 -27.64 -4.49
CA VAL A 229 5.34 -27.28 -3.39
C VAL A 229 4.75 -26.11 -2.58
#